data_9717912d09a983641cf66a8f133870aa
#
_entry.id   9717912d09a983641cf66a8f133870aa
#
_cell.length_a   1.000
_cell.length_b   1.000
_cell.length_c   1.000
_cell.angle_alpha   90.00
_cell.angle_beta   90.00
_cell.angle_gamma   90.00
#
_symmetry.space_group_name_H-M   'P 1'
#
loop_
_entity.id
_entity.type
_entity.pdbx_description
1 polymer ?
#
loop_
_entity_poly.entity_id
_entity_poly.type
_entity_poly.pdbx_seq_one_letter_code
_entity_poly.pdbx_strand_id
1 'polypeptide(L)'
;MDLSDQEGLWQVIQHLTAQLDANPQDARAYFLRGNAYLDQRCFDLARDDYTRALELTPEDPIAYNNRGIAYRSLGNPARAIEDYRQALALDKTYRDAYNNLGLALSDLGEFEAAVQAYTQAISIDAHDWHAYNNRGLAFWALGRREDARRDYEKVKELIGG
;
A
#
# COMPACT_ATOMS: atom_id res chain seq x y z
N MET A 1 2.46 -10.12 -16.77
CA MET A 1 1.00 -10.39 -16.72
C MET A 1 0.66 -10.99 -18.08
N ASP A 2 0.20 -12.23 -18.10
CA ASP A 2 -0.16 -12.94 -19.33
C ASP A 2 -1.49 -12.36 -19.89
N LEU A 3 -1.72 -12.48 -21.21
CA LEU A 3 -2.95 -12.01 -21.86
C LEU A 3 -4.22 -12.66 -21.27
N SER A 4 -4.12 -13.92 -20.82
CA SER A 4 -5.19 -14.63 -20.12
C SER A 4 -5.57 -14.01 -18.78
N ASP A 5 -4.58 -13.49 -18.03
CA ASP A 5 -4.81 -12.80 -16.75
C ASP A 5 -5.52 -11.46 -16.96
N GLN A 6 -5.20 -10.76 -18.03
CA GLN A 6 -5.85 -9.48 -18.38
C GLN A 6 -7.31 -9.67 -18.79
N GLU A 7 -7.61 -10.71 -19.58
CA GLU A 7 -8.99 -11.05 -19.94
C GLU A 7 -9.82 -11.42 -18.73
N GLY A 8 -9.25 -12.19 -17.79
CA GLY A 8 -9.92 -12.54 -16.54
C GLY A 8 -10.26 -11.32 -15.69
N LEU A 9 -9.30 -10.40 -15.51
CA LEU A 9 -9.53 -9.16 -14.77
C LEU A 9 -10.59 -8.27 -15.42
N TRP A 10 -10.61 -8.21 -16.76
CA TRP A 10 -11.61 -7.45 -17.48
C TRP A 10 -13.04 -8.01 -17.28
N GLN A 11 -13.20 -9.33 -17.31
CA GLN A 11 -14.48 -9.98 -17.01
C GLN A 11 -14.96 -9.69 -15.58
N VAL A 12 -14.05 -9.68 -14.61
CA VAL A 12 -14.35 -9.30 -13.22
C VAL A 12 -14.83 -7.85 -13.15
N ILE A 13 -14.15 -6.91 -13.82
CA ILE A 13 -14.55 -5.50 -13.86
C ILE A 13 -15.95 -5.34 -14.48
N GLN A 14 -16.25 -6.02 -15.60
CA GLN A 14 -17.56 -5.96 -16.24
C GLN A 14 -18.66 -6.50 -15.32
N HIS A 15 -18.43 -7.64 -14.68
CA HIS A 15 -19.37 -8.24 -13.74
C HIS A 15 -19.68 -7.30 -12.56
N LEU A 16 -18.64 -6.76 -11.93
CA LEU A 16 -18.80 -5.83 -10.80
C LEU A 16 -19.45 -4.51 -11.24
N THR A 17 -19.21 -4.06 -12.46
CA THR A 17 -19.87 -2.88 -13.01
C THR A 17 -21.37 -3.12 -13.14
N ALA A 18 -21.78 -4.25 -13.72
CA ALA A 18 -23.22 -4.61 -13.80
C ALA A 18 -23.86 -4.77 -12.42
N GLN A 19 -23.12 -5.30 -11.43
CA GLN A 19 -23.58 -5.38 -10.04
C GLN A 19 -23.82 -3.98 -9.44
N LEU A 20 -22.90 -3.04 -9.68
CA LEU A 20 -23.02 -1.66 -9.21
C LEU A 20 -24.10 -0.86 -9.93
N ASP A 21 -24.37 -1.15 -11.21
CA ASP A 21 -25.51 -0.58 -11.94
C ASP A 21 -26.85 -1.02 -11.32
N ALA A 22 -26.91 -2.26 -10.83
CA ALA A 22 -28.09 -2.78 -10.13
C ALA A 22 -28.18 -2.33 -8.67
N ASN A 23 -27.03 -2.20 -7.97
CA ASN A 23 -26.95 -1.77 -6.57
C ASN A 23 -25.81 -0.78 -6.35
N PRO A 24 -26.03 0.54 -6.51
CA PRO A 24 -24.99 1.57 -6.31
C PRO A 24 -24.55 1.78 -4.85
N GLN A 25 -25.10 1.03 -3.90
CA GLN A 25 -24.74 1.09 -2.47
C GLN A 25 -23.90 -0.13 -2.03
N ASP A 26 -23.38 -0.91 -2.97
CA ASP A 26 -22.54 -2.08 -2.67
C ASP A 26 -21.07 -1.66 -2.47
N ALA A 27 -20.70 -1.34 -1.23
CA ALA A 27 -19.34 -0.98 -0.86
C ALA A 27 -18.32 -2.06 -1.24
N ARG A 28 -18.72 -3.33 -1.09
CA ARG A 28 -17.84 -4.47 -1.40
C ARG A 28 -17.56 -4.58 -2.90
N ALA A 29 -18.58 -4.34 -3.74
CA ALA A 29 -18.39 -4.37 -5.18
C ALA A 29 -17.45 -3.25 -5.65
N TYR A 30 -17.56 -2.03 -5.09
CA TYR A 30 -16.59 -0.96 -5.34
C TYR A 30 -15.17 -1.38 -4.90
N PHE A 31 -15.01 -1.89 -3.68
CA PHE A 31 -13.71 -2.33 -3.20
C PHE A 31 -13.07 -3.39 -4.12
N LEU A 32 -13.83 -4.40 -4.52
CA LEU A 32 -13.33 -5.47 -5.39
C LEU A 32 -13.00 -4.96 -6.80
N ARG A 33 -13.80 -4.04 -7.36
CA ARG A 33 -13.51 -3.45 -8.66
C ARG A 33 -12.29 -2.53 -8.58
N GLY A 34 -12.14 -1.80 -7.48
CA GLY A 34 -10.94 -1.02 -7.18
C GLY A 34 -9.67 -1.89 -7.15
N ASN A 35 -9.73 -3.08 -6.54
CA ASN A 35 -8.61 -4.03 -6.56
C ASN A 35 -8.27 -4.47 -7.99
N ALA A 36 -9.28 -4.81 -8.80
CA ALA A 36 -9.06 -5.21 -10.19
C ALA A 36 -8.46 -4.06 -11.03
N TYR A 37 -8.88 -2.82 -10.80
CA TYR A 37 -8.26 -1.65 -11.43
C TYR A 37 -6.83 -1.41 -10.94
N LEU A 38 -6.56 -1.62 -9.65
CA LEU A 38 -5.20 -1.49 -9.10
C LEU A 38 -4.24 -2.49 -9.76
N ASP A 39 -4.67 -3.74 -9.91
CA ASP A 39 -3.92 -4.81 -10.56
C ASP A 39 -3.65 -4.49 -12.04
N GLN A 40 -4.61 -3.86 -12.74
CA GLN A 40 -4.45 -3.37 -14.10
C GLN A 40 -3.67 -2.05 -14.18
N ARG A 41 -3.22 -1.49 -13.07
CA ARG A 41 -2.54 -0.19 -12.96
C ARG A 41 -3.39 1.00 -13.43
N CYS A 42 -4.70 0.85 -13.42
CA CYS A 42 -5.67 1.92 -13.68
C CYS A 42 -5.93 2.70 -12.38
N PHE A 43 -4.89 3.40 -11.90
CA PHE A 43 -4.84 3.96 -10.57
C PHE A 43 -5.91 5.02 -10.28
N ASP A 44 -6.31 5.81 -11.29
CA ASP A 44 -7.40 6.78 -11.14
C ASP A 44 -8.74 6.09 -10.84
N LEU A 45 -9.06 5.04 -11.62
CA LEU A 45 -10.29 4.27 -11.43
C LEU A 45 -10.29 3.51 -10.10
N ALA A 46 -9.13 2.95 -9.72
CA ALA A 46 -8.96 2.30 -8.42
C ALA A 46 -9.23 3.28 -7.27
N ARG A 47 -8.60 4.47 -7.32
CA ARG A 47 -8.81 5.53 -6.31
C ARG A 47 -10.29 5.91 -6.19
N ASP A 48 -10.98 6.09 -7.30
CA ASP A 48 -12.38 6.51 -7.31
C ASP A 48 -13.29 5.44 -6.70
N ASP A 49 -13.04 4.18 -7.05
CA ASP A 49 -13.79 3.04 -6.49
C ASP A 49 -13.52 2.86 -4.99
N TYR A 50 -12.25 2.94 -4.52
CA TYR A 50 -11.98 2.91 -3.07
C TYR A 50 -12.59 4.11 -2.34
N THR A 51 -12.63 5.28 -2.97
CA THR A 51 -13.28 6.44 -2.38
C THR A 51 -14.76 6.16 -2.18
N ARG A 52 -15.43 5.58 -3.18
CA ARG A 52 -16.83 5.22 -3.07
C ARG A 52 -17.08 4.11 -2.04
N ALA A 53 -16.20 3.11 -1.97
CA ALA A 53 -16.27 2.09 -0.94
C ALA A 53 -16.16 2.68 0.48
N LEU A 54 -15.22 3.62 0.69
CA LEU A 54 -14.99 4.28 1.98
C LEU A 54 -16.10 5.27 2.36
N GLU A 55 -16.79 5.89 1.41
CA GLU A 55 -18.00 6.69 1.68
C GLU A 55 -19.12 5.82 2.26
N LEU A 56 -19.20 4.57 1.84
CA LEU A 56 -20.21 3.61 2.27
C LEU A 56 -19.77 2.84 3.54
N THR A 57 -18.49 2.56 3.67
CA THR A 57 -17.91 1.79 4.78
C THR A 57 -16.60 2.48 5.25
N PRO A 58 -16.69 3.50 6.10
CA PRO A 58 -15.53 4.33 6.48
C PRO A 58 -14.53 3.65 7.43
N GLU A 59 -14.82 2.46 7.92
CA GLU A 59 -13.98 1.73 8.90
C GLU A 59 -13.23 0.55 8.26
N ASP A 60 -12.82 0.68 6.99
CA ASP A 60 -12.06 -0.36 6.29
C ASP A 60 -10.57 0.05 6.13
N PRO A 61 -9.65 -0.48 6.98
CA PRO A 61 -8.23 -0.16 6.90
C PRO A 61 -7.59 -0.64 5.59
N ILE A 62 -8.11 -1.72 4.97
CA ILE A 62 -7.58 -2.25 3.73
C ILE A 62 -7.92 -1.32 2.56
N ALA A 63 -9.15 -0.79 2.54
CA ALA A 63 -9.57 0.16 1.52
C ALA A 63 -8.75 1.47 1.59
N TYR A 64 -8.47 2.00 2.79
CA TYR A 64 -7.57 3.14 2.96
C TYR A 64 -6.16 2.82 2.46
N ASN A 65 -5.58 1.70 2.87
CA ASN A 65 -4.25 1.31 2.40
C ASN A 65 -4.19 1.22 0.87
N ASN A 66 -5.16 0.57 0.24
CA ASN A 66 -5.19 0.39 -1.20
C ASN A 66 -5.44 1.70 -1.95
N ARG A 67 -6.27 2.61 -1.41
CA ARG A 67 -6.40 3.96 -1.97
C ARG A 67 -5.11 4.76 -1.84
N GLY A 68 -4.41 4.62 -0.73
CA GLY A 68 -3.07 5.18 -0.54
C GLY A 68 -2.08 4.70 -1.60
N ILE A 69 -2.09 3.40 -1.93
CA ILE A 69 -1.26 2.84 -3.01
C ILE A 69 -1.62 3.50 -4.36
N ALA A 70 -2.91 3.67 -4.65
CA ALA A 70 -3.36 4.35 -5.87
C ALA A 70 -2.90 5.81 -5.90
N TYR A 71 -3.06 6.58 -4.80
CA TYR A 71 -2.56 7.96 -4.72
C TYR A 71 -1.05 8.06 -4.92
N ARG A 72 -0.27 7.19 -4.27
CA ARG A 72 1.19 7.18 -4.43
C ARG A 72 1.59 6.88 -5.88
N SER A 73 0.92 5.92 -6.52
CA SER A 73 1.15 5.55 -7.92
C SER A 73 0.78 6.66 -8.90
N LEU A 74 -0.14 7.55 -8.53
CA LEU A 74 -0.52 8.76 -9.25
C LEU A 74 0.43 9.95 -8.97
N GLY A 75 1.52 9.74 -8.22
CA GLY A 75 2.48 10.79 -7.88
C GLY A 75 1.99 11.75 -6.78
N ASN A 76 1.05 11.31 -5.95
CA ASN A 76 0.54 12.10 -4.83
C ASN A 76 0.84 11.42 -3.47
N PRO A 77 2.12 11.36 -3.06
CA PRO A 77 2.51 10.70 -1.81
C PRO A 77 1.92 11.38 -0.56
N ALA A 78 1.63 12.69 -0.60
CA ALA A 78 1.01 13.38 0.53
C ALA A 78 -0.39 12.82 0.84
N ARG A 79 -1.23 12.61 -0.17
CA ARG A 79 -2.54 11.96 0.01
C ARG A 79 -2.42 10.50 0.42
N ALA A 80 -1.43 9.80 -0.11
CA ALA A 80 -1.15 8.42 0.29
C ALA A 80 -0.82 8.33 1.79
N ILE A 81 -0.01 9.24 2.32
CA ILE A 81 0.34 9.31 3.74
C ILE A 81 -0.91 9.52 4.61
N GLU A 82 -1.84 10.39 4.19
CA GLU A 82 -3.09 10.59 4.91
C GLU A 82 -3.87 9.26 5.02
N ASP A 83 -4.02 8.55 3.91
CA ASP A 83 -4.74 7.28 3.84
C ASP A 83 -4.05 6.18 4.66
N TYR A 84 -2.72 6.03 4.57
CA TYR A 84 -2.00 5.04 5.38
C TYR A 84 -2.13 5.32 6.88
N ARG A 85 -2.13 6.60 7.29
CA ARG A 85 -2.38 6.98 8.68
C ARG A 85 -3.81 6.64 9.13
N GLN A 86 -4.81 6.79 8.25
CA GLN A 86 -6.17 6.35 8.55
C GLN A 86 -6.25 4.82 8.70
N ALA A 87 -5.63 4.06 7.79
CA ALA A 87 -5.53 2.61 7.91
C ALA A 87 -4.92 2.19 9.26
N LEU A 88 -3.82 2.85 9.68
CA LEU A 88 -3.12 2.58 10.94
C LEU A 88 -3.86 3.08 12.19
N ALA A 89 -4.74 4.08 12.05
CA ALA A 89 -5.63 4.49 13.14
C ALA A 89 -6.70 3.42 13.41
N LEU A 90 -7.16 2.73 12.37
CA LEU A 90 -8.13 1.65 12.45
C LEU A 90 -7.49 0.31 12.85
N ASP A 91 -6.31 -0.01 12.30
CA ASP A 91 -5.54 -1.21 12.63
C ASP A 91 -4.07 -0.88 12.88
N LYS A 92 -3.67 -0.80 14.14
CA LYS A 92 -2.29 -0.52 14.56
C LYS A 92 -1.31 -1.66 14.29
N THR A 93 -1.80 -2.83 13.89
CA THR A 93 -0.98 -4.00 13.56
C THR A 93 -0.86 -4.24 12.05
N TYR A 94 -1.36 -3.32 11.23
CA TYR A 94 -1.33 -3.45 9.79
C TYR A 94 0.08 -3.15 9.24
N ARG A 95 0.91 -4.19 9.22
CA ARG A 95 2.32 -4.14 8.78
C ARG A 95 2.50 -3.48 7.40
N ASP A 96 1.67 -3.88 6.42
CA ASP A 96 1.81 -3.38 5.03
C ASP A 96 1.53 -1.88 4.94
N ALA A 97 0.59 -1.36 5.74
CA ALA A 97 0.34 0.08 5.81
C ALA A 97 1.53 0.85 6.38
N TYR A 98 2.28 0.29 7.36
CA TYR A 98 3.52 0.90 7.83
C TYR A 98 4.60 0.90 6.75
N ASN A 99 4.78 -0.19 6.01
CA ASN A 99 5.73 -0.24 4.90
C ASN A 99 5.38 0.78 3.81
N ASN A 100 4.11 0.85 3.43
CA ASN A 100 3.62 1.80 2.42
C ASN A 100 3.75 3.26 2.89
N LEU A 101 3.49 3.53 4.17
CA LEU A 101 3.74 4.84 4.78
C LEU A 101 5.21 5.23 4.68
N GLY A 102 6.11 4.31 5.01
CA GLY A 102 7.56 4.53 4.89
C GLY A 102 7.99 4.84 3.46
N LEU A 103 7.43 4.13 2.47
CA LEU A 103 7.70 4.40 1.06
C LEU A 103 7.22 5.79 0.64
N ALA A 104 6.01 6.19 1.02
CA ALA A 104 5.46 7.50 0.67
C ALA A 104 6.22 8.65 1.36
N LEU A 105 6.68 8.46 2.60
CA LEU A 105 7.55 9.40 3.31
C LEU A 105 8.91 9.52 2.63
N SER A 106 9.49 8.40 2.18
CA SER A 106 10.74 8.39 1.42
C SER A 106 10.61 9.12 0.08
N ASP A 107 9.48 9.01 -0.60
CA ASP A 107 9.18 9.74 -1.84
C ASP A 107 9.19 11.28 -1.63
N LEU A 108 8.86 11.74 -0.41
CA LEU A 108 8.93 13.16 -0.01
C LEU A 108 10.29 13.56 0.57
N GLY A 109 11.24 12.63 0.72
CA GLY A 109 12.53 12.87 1.36
C GLY A 109 12.46 12.93 2.88
N GLU A 110 11.36 12.56 3.50
CA GLU A 110 11.15 12.51 4.95
C GLU A 110 11.74 11.21 5.55
N PHE A 111 13.05 11.02 5.37
CA PHE A 111 13.71 9.73 5.65
C PHE A 111 13.71 9.34 7.13
N GLU A 112 13.79 10.28 8.08
CA GLU A 112 13.68 9.97 9.50
C GLU A 112 12.31 9.41 9.86
N ALA A 113 11.25 9.99 9.31
CA ALA A 113 9.89 9.49 9.50
C ALA A 113 9.68 8.13 8.81
N ALA A 114 10.29 7.93 7.63
CA ALA A 114 10.27 6.65 6.93
C ALA A 114 10.94 5.55 7.76
N VAL A 115 12.11 5.82 8.38
CA VAL A 115 12.79 4.88 9.28
C VAL A 115 11.89 4.47 10.44
N GLN A 116 11.13 5.41 11.02
CA GLN A 116 10.17 5.10 12.09
C GLN A 116 9.07 4.17 11.60
N ALA A 117 8.48 4.46 10.43
CA ALA A 117 7.43 3.63 9.85
C ALA A 117 7.92 2.20 9.56
N TYR A 118 9.07 2.04 8.90
CA TYR A 118 9.65 0.72 8.66
C TYR A 118 10.02 -0.01 9.95
N THR A 119 10.44 0.70 10.99
CA THR A 119 10.74 0.10 12.29
C THR A 119 9.48 -0.47 12.94
N GLN A 120 8.32 0.20 12.79
CA GLN A 120 7.04 -0.37 13.21
C GLN A 120 6.67 -1.62 12.41
N ALA A 121 6.84 -1.61 11.08
CA ALA A 121 6.62 -2.80 10.26
C ALA A 121 7.47 -3.99 10.72
N ILE A 122 8.76 -3.77 10.97
CA ILE A 122 9.71 -4.78 11.48
C ILE A 122 9.31 -5.27 12.88
N SER A 123 8.77 -4.40 13.74
CA SER A 123 8.30 -4.80 15.08
C SER A 123 7.10 -5.74 15.02
N ILE A 124 6.29 -5.66 13.96
CA ILE A 124 5.15 -6.54 13.72
C ILE A 124 5.60 -7.85 13.08
N ASP A 125 6.51 -7.77 12.10
CA ASP A 125 7.10 -8.95 11.46
C ASP A 125 8.61 -8.78 11.31
N ALA A 126 9.36 -9.43 12.18
CA ALA A 126 10.83 -9.42 12.18
C ALA A 126 11.47 -10.19 11.00
N HIS A 127 10.67 -10.86 10.17
CA HIS A 127 11.13 -11.57 8.98
C HIS A 127 10.81 -10.82 7.67
N ASP A 128 10.19 -9.65 7.75
CA ASP A 128 9.91 -8.81 6.58
C ASP A 128 11.21 -8.18 6.04
N TRP A 129 11.89 -8.91 5.15
CA TRP A 129 13.13 -8.43 4.53
C TRP A 129 12.92 -7.16 3.69
N HIS A 130 11.72 -6.92 3.17
CA HIS A 130 11.40 -5.69 2.44
C HIS A 130 11.49 -4.46 3.35
N ALA A 131 10.95 -4.57 4.58
CA ALA A 131 11.01 -3.49 5.56
C ALA A 131 12.45 -3.16 5.95
N TYR A 132 13.30 -4.17 6.18
CA TYR A 132 14.73 -3.96 6.43
C TYR A 132 15.44 -3.31 5.24
N ASN A 133 15.18 -3.80 4.02
CA ASN A 133 15.81 -3.22 2.82
C ASN A 133 15.42 -1.74 2.65
N ASN A 134 14.16 -1.42 2.79
CA ASN A 134 13.65 -0.05 2.63
C ASN A 134 14.16 0.87 3.76
N ARG A 135 14.25 0.37 5.00
CA ARG A 135 14.84 1.12 6.11
C ARG A 135 16.33 1.35 5.90
N GLY A 136 17.05 0.36 5.39
CA GLY A 136 18.45 0.48 5.01
C GLY A 136 18.68 1.57 3.96
N LEU A 137 17.81 1.66 2.94
CA LEU A 137 17.84 2.74 1.96
C LEU A 137 17.59 4.11 2.59
N ALA A 138 16.63 4.22 3.52
CA ALA A 138 16.36 5.46 4.24
C ALA A 138 17.54 5.86 5.14
N PHE A 139 18.17 4.91 5.86
CA PHE A 139 19.40 5.16 6.62
C PHE A 139 20.56 5.61 5.72
N TRP A 140 20.70 5.02 4.54
CA TRP A 140 21.71 5.44 3.58
C TRP A 140 21.50 6.89 3.12
N ALA A 141 20.26 7.29 2.82
CA ALA A 141 19.90 8.66 2.45
C ALA A 141 20.22 9.67 3.57
N LEU A 142 20.09 9.25 4.84
CA LEU A 142 20.46 10.02 6.02
C LEU A 142 21.96 10.05 6.32
N GLY A 143 22.80 9.36 5.54
CA GLY A 143 24.23 9.21 5.82
C GLY A 143 24.56 8.25 6.98
N ARG A 144 23.59 7.54 7.54
CA ARG A 144 23.70 6.59 8.65
C ARG A 144 24.16 5.22 8.14
N ARG A 145 25.38 5.19 7.62
CA ARG A 145 25.93 4.04 6.87
C ARG A 145 26.01 2.73 7.67
N GLU A 146 26.34 2.82 8.96
CA GLU A 146 26.44 1.62 9.81
C GLU A 146 25.06 0.99 10.08
N ASP A 147 24.03 1.82 10.27
CA ASP A 147 22.66 1.34 10.43
C ASP A 147 22.15 0.71 9.13
N ALA A 148 22.41 1.34 7.98
CA ALA A 148 22.10 0.78 6.67
C ALA A 148 22.77 -0.57 6.44
N ARG A 149 24.06 -0.70 6.80
CA ARG A 149 24.81 -1.95 6.67
C ARG A 149 24.19 -3.07 7.50
N ARG A 150 23.81 -2.79 8.75
CA ARG A 150 23.15 -3.79 9.62
C ARG A 150 21.84 -4.29 9.02
N ASP A 151 21.04 -3.39 8.46
CA ASP A 151 19.78 -3.77 7.81
C ASP A 151 20.03 -4.63 6.56
N TYR A 152 21.01 -4.30 5.72
CA TYR A 152 21.37 -5.12 4.56
C TYR A 152 21.97 -6.49 4.94
N GLU A 153 22.73 -6.56 6.03
CA GLU A 153 23.18 -7.86 6.58
C GLU A 153 21.99 -8.71 7.00
N LYS A 154 20.98 -8.08 7.67
CA LYS A 154 19.75 -8.77 8.04
C LYS A 154 18.94 -9.25 6.84
N VAL A 155 18.85 -8.45 5.78
CA VAL A 155 18.25 -8.88 4.50
C VAL A 155 18.93 -10.13 3.97
N LYS A 156 20.29 -10.16 3.92
CA LYS A 156 21.04 -11.34 3.46
C LYS A 156 20.75 -12.59 4.29
N GLU A 157 20.66 -12.45 5.62
CA GLU A 157 20.29 -13.56 6.49
C GLU A 157 18.90 -14.11 6.18
N LEU A 158 17.91 -13.21 5.93
CA LEU A 158 16.52 -13.59 5.72
C LEU A 158 16.25 -14.23 4.35
N ILE A 159 17.00 -13.84 3.30
CA ILE A 159 16.83 -14.36 1.95
C ILE A 159 17.85 -15.44 1.55
N GLY A 160 18.92 -15.59 2.32
CA GLY A 160 20.04 -16.50 2.01
C GLY A 160 20.02 -17.80 2.80
N GLY A 161 18.99 -18.05 3.63
CA GLY A 161 18.75 -19.28 4.38
C GLY A 161 17.79 -20.24 3.60
#